data_1b6e58543778e13e506c93602a4977c5
#
_entry.id   1b6e58543778e13e506c93602a4977c5
#
_cell.length_a   1.000
_cell.length_b   1.000
_cell.length_c   1.000
_cell.angle_alpha   90.00
_cell.angle_beta   90.00
_cell.angle_gamma   90.00
#
_symmetry.space_group_name_H-M   'P 1'
#
loop_
_entity.id
_entity.type
_entity.pdbx_description
1 polymer ?
#
loop_
_entity_poly.entity_id
_entity_poly.type
_entity_poly.pdbx_seq_one_letter_code
_entity_poly.pdbx_strand_id
1 'polypeptide(L)'
;NLTRRKYGKGIPVGYAFRRIWEGGHGTRSQHYAGVAFDVGQSLSQTQRTAIYRAARATGAWGYVEPLSQTPTWVHFDRRYGTPACRGTTAGYPTLRRGSRGCYVMILQDALSTLGYQTGSRIDGLFGTRTEEALRGYQRRTSLRVDGVCGCNTWKKITTAVIGVGRTKTTID
;
A
#
# COMPACT_ATOMS: atom_id res chain seq x y z
N ASN A 1 -2.57 -9.80 -18.77
CA ASN A 1 -2.65 -8.43 -18.27
C ASN A 1 -3.35 -7.55 -19.31
N LEU A 2 -4.49 -6.91 -18.94
CA LEU A 2 -5.34 -6.13 -19.86
C LEU A 2 -4.60 -4.93 -20.46
N THR A 3 -3.85 -4.20 -19.66
CA THR A 3 -3.09 -3.02 -20.12
C THR A 3 -2.06 -3.41 -21.18
N ARG A 4 -1.30 -4.50 -20.96
CA ARG A 4 -0.34 -5.01 -21.95
C ARG A 4 -1.02 -5.41 -23.25
N ARG A 5 -2.16 -6.09 -23.19
CA ARG A 5 -2.94 -6.45 -24.38
C ARG A 5 -3.40 -5.20 -25.15
N LYS A 6 -3.88 -4.19 -24.43
CA LYS A 6 -4.35 -2.94 -25.03
C LYS A 6 -3.20 -2.11 -25.62
N TYR A 7 -2.01 -2.13 -24.99
CA TYR A 7 -0.80 -1.49 -25.49
C TYR A 7 -0.17 -2.22 -26.67
N GLY A 8 -0.37 -3.54 -26.77
CA GLY A 8 0.12 -4.37 -27.87
C GLY A 8 1.57 -4.84 -27.77
N LYS A 9 2.30 -4.45 -26.75
CA LYS A 9 3.72 -4.76 -26.55
C LYS A 9 4.04 -5.12 -25.10
N GLY A 10 5.27 -5.59 -24.84
CA GLY A 10 5.80 -5.76 -23.49
C GLY A 10 5.85 -4.41 -22.76
N ILE A 11 5.53 -4.42 -21.48
CA ILE A 11 5.64 -3.25 -20.61
C ILE A 11 6.69 -3.56 -19.56
N PRO A 12 7.85 -2.87 -19.55
CA PRO A 12 8.85 -3.07 -18.51
C PRO A 12 8.31 -2.56 -17.17
N VAL A 13 8.35 -3.42 -16.15
CA VAL A 13 7.96 -3.09 -14.79
C VAL A 13 9.21 -2.66 -14.04
N GLY A 14 9.23 -1.42 -13.59
CA GLY A 14 10.30 -0.89 -12.76
C GLY A 14 10.04 -1.12 -11.28
N TYR A 15 8.78 -1.08 -10.87
CA TYR A 15 8.42 -1.24 -9.48
C TYR A 15 7.01 -1.83 -9.31
N ALA A 16 6.83 -2.74 -8.35
CA ALA A 16 5.53 -3.35 -8.07
C ALA A 16 5.21 -3.40 -6.57
N PHE A 17 6.04 -4.06 -5.76
CA PHE A 17 5.77 -4.34 -4.36
C PHE A 17 6.98 -4.05 -3.47
N ARG A 18 6.69 -3.57 -2.25
CA ARG A 18 7.64 -3.46 -1.16
C ARG A 18 6.92 -3.64 0.17
N ARG A 19 7.57 -4.27 1.13
CA ARG A 19 7.01 -4.35 2.47
C ARG A 19 7.03 -2.97 3.13
N ILE A 20 6.05 -2.71 3.97
CA ILE A 20 5.87 -1.36 4.53
C ILE A 20 7.07 -0.90 5.39
N TRP A 21 7.74 -1.81 6.08
CA TRP A 21 8.92 -1.50 6.90
C TRP A 21 10.17 -1.17 6.08
N GLU A 22 10.26 -1.60 4.82
CA GLU A 22 11.36 -1.26 3.93
C GLU A 22 11.32 0.22 3.51
N GLY A 23 10.15 0.83 3.55
CA GLY A 23 9.97 2.22 3.16
C GLY A 23 10.20 2.48 1.66
N GLY A 24 10.60 3.70 1.32
CA GLY A 24 10.87 4.11 -0.07
C GLY A 24 9.68 4.71 -0.80
N HIS A 25 8.48 4.60 -0.24
CA HIS A 25 7.26 5.24 -0.71
C HIS A 25 6.57 6.03 0.41
N GLY A 26 5.60 6.88 0.05
CA GLY A 26 4.81 7.62 1.01
C GLY A 26 3.94 6.72 1.90
N THR A 27 3.49 7.23 3.03
CA THR A 27 2.76 6.50 4.08
C THR A 27 1.43 5.89 3.62
N ARG A 28 0.94 6.24 2.44
CA ARG A 28 -0.34 5.77 1.88
C ARG A 28 -0.17 5.05 0.55
N SER A 29 1.05 4.63 0.23
CA SER A 29 1.38 4.01 -1.05
C SER A 29 0.71 2.66 -1.24
N GLN A 30 0.13 2.46 -2.42
CA GLN A 30 -0.50 1.20 -2.82
C GLN A 30 0.53 0.12 -3.20
N HIS A 31 1.81 0.48 -3.34
CA HIS A 31 2.89 -0.50 -3.49
C HIS A 31 3.04 -1.39 -2.25
N TYR A 32 2.80 -0.86 -1.05
CA TYR A 32 2.80 -1.68 0.17
C TYR A 32 1.64 -2.69 0.22
N ALA A 33 0.57 -2.42 -0.53
CA ALA A 33 -0.55 -3.34 -0.66
C ALA A 33 -0.34 -4.40 -1.76
N GLY A 34 0.71 -4.29 -2.57
CA GLY A 34 0.95 -5.17 -3.71
C GLY A 34 -0.07 -5.00 -4.85
N VAL A 35 -0.73 -3.85 -4.92
CA VAL A 35 -1.77 -3.57 -5.92
C VAL A 35 -1.39 -2.43 -6.88
N ALA A 36 -0.15 -1.95 -6.83
CA ALA A 36 0.36 -0.87 -7.65
C ALA A 36 1.54 -1.29 -8.53
N PHE A 37 1.70 -0.61 -9.65
CA PHE A 37 2.80 -0.79 -10.58
C PHE A 37 3.32 0.57 -11.05
N ASP A 38 4.65 0.73 -11.03
CA ASP A 38 5.38 1.76 -11.75
C ASP A 38 6.07 1.12 -12.94
N VAL A 39 5.75 1.59 -14.14
CA VAL A 39 6.19 0.95 -15.39
C VAL A 39 6.76 1.96 -16.36
N GLY A 40 7.59 1.47 -17.29
CA GLY A 40 8.06 2.26 -18.43
C GLY A 40 9.14 3.29 -18.12
N GLN A 41 9.89 3.15 -17.03
CA GLN A 41 10.98 4.05 -16.66
C GLN A 41 12.05 4.14 -17.74
N SER A 42 12.32 3.03 -18.46
CA SER A 42 13.30 2.95 -19.56
C SER A 42 12.73 3.34 -20.93
N LEU A 43 11.44 3.72 -20.99
CA LEU A 43 10.76 4.01 -22.25
C LEU A 43 10.74 5.52 -22.55
N SER A 44 10.53 5.87 -23.83
CA SER A 44 10.32 7.26 -24.25
C SER A 44 9.01 7.83 -23.70
N GLN A 45 8.89 9.15 -23.66
CA GLN A 45 7.66 9.82 -23.26
C GLN A 45 6.45 9.40 -24.11
N THR A 46 6.64 9.25 -25.44
CA THR A 46 5.60 8.80 -26.37
C THR A 46 5.07 7.41 -25.97
N GLN A 47 5.99 6.49 -25.67
CA GLN A 47 5.63 5.14 -25.24
C GLN A 47 4.93 5.14 -23.87
N ARG A 48 5.39 5.93 -22.90
CA ARG A 48 4.70 6.11 -21.62
C ARG A 48 3.30 6.68 -21.79
N THR A 49 3.14 7.66 -22.66
CA THR A 49 1.81 8.22 -22.99
C THR A 49 0.87 7.16 -23.57
N ALA A 50 1.38 6.29 -24.45
CA ALA A 50 0.59 5.19 -25.00
C ALA A 50 0.20 4.16 -23.93
N ILE A 51 1.11 3.81 -23.01
CA ILE A 51 0.82 2.92 -21.85
C ILE A 51 -0.24 3.56 -20.93
N TYR A 52 -0.09 4.84 -20.61
CA TYR A 52 -1.05 5.59 -19.78
C TYR A 52 -2.46 5.55 -20.39
N ARG A 53 -2.58 5.84 -21.69
CA ARG A 53 -3.87 5.77 -22.41
C ARG A 53 -4.43 4.35 -22.41
N ALA A 54 -3.59 3.34 -22.65
CA ALA A 54 -3.99 1.94 -22.60
C ALA A 54 -4.47 1.53 -21.19
N ALA A 55 -3.78 1.94 -20.14
CA ALA A 55 -4.18 1.66 -18.76
C ALA A 55 -5.56 2.24 -18.45
N ARG A 56 -5.78 3.50 -18.77
CA ARG A 56 -7.09 4.17 -18.60
C ARG A 56 -8.20 3.52 -19.40
N ALA A 57 -7.94 3.16 -20.64
CA ALA A 57 -8.93 2.56 -21.54
C ALA A 57 -9.36 1.14 -21.14
N THR A 58 -8.63 0.47 -20.23
CA THR A 58 -9.04 -0.86 -19.73
C THR A 58 -10.17 -0.79 -18.71
N GLY A 59 -10.35 0.32 -17.99
CA GLY A 59 -11.24 0.41 -16.84
C GLY A 59 -10.87 -0.52 -15.67
N ALA A 60 -9.74 -1.22 -15.74
CA ALA A 60 -9.35 -2.25 -14.78
C ALA A 60 -8.62 -1.70 -13.53
N TRP A 61 -8.21 -0.45 -13.56
CA TRP A 61 -7.45 0.21 -12.50
C TRP A 61 -8.34 1.14 -11.69
N GLY A 62 -8.20 1.12 -10.38
CA GLY A 62 -8.88 2.05 -9.48
C GLY A 62 -8.30 3.46 -9.57
N TYR A 63 -7.03 3.56 -9.98
CA TYR A 63 -6.36 4.83 -10.22
C TYR A 63 -5.27 4.68 -11.29
N VAL A 64 -5.13 5.67 -12.13
CA VAL A 64 -4.02 5.84 -13.07
C VAL A 64 -3.53 7.28 -12.88
N GLU A 65 -2.30 7.42 -12.39
CA GLU A 65 -1.75 8.71 -12.02
C GLU A 65 -1.49 9.57 -13.25
N PRO A 66 -1.85 10.88 -13.22
CA PRO A 66 -1.58 11.78 -14.34
C PRO A 66 -0.08 11.85 -14.67
N LEU A 67 0.27 11.81 -15.95
CA LEU A 67 1.68 11.88 -16.39
C LEU A 67 2.40 13.16 -15.96
N SER A 68 1.68 14.23 -15.64
CA SER A 68 2.24 15.45 -15.05
C SER A 68 2.83 15.22 -13.65
N GLN A 69 2.35 14.21 -12.92
CA GLN A 69 2.86 13.85 -11.59
C GLN A 69 3.96 12.79 -11.67
N THR A 70 3.95 11.96 -12.72
CA THR A 70 4.94 10.89 -12.94
C THR A 70 5.54 11.00 -14.35
N PRO A 71 6.34 12.04 -14.65
CA PRO A 71 6.82 12.30 -16.02
C PRO A 71 7.79 11.25 -16.56
N THR A 72 8.44 10.49 -15.68
CA THR A 72 9.45 9.48 -16.03
C THR A 72 8.98 8.03 -15.93
N TRP A 73 7.75 7.79 -15.46
CA TRP A 73 7.10 6.47 -15.41
C TRP A 73 5.59 6.59 -15.54
N VAL A 74 4.90 5.47 -15.56
CA VAL A 74 3.43 5.42 -15.49
C VAL A 74 3.05 4.64 -14.23
N HIS A 75 2.32 5.30 -13.32
CA HIS A 75 1.77 4.67 -12.13
C HIS A 75 0.31 4.31 -12.33
N PHE A 76 -0.06 3.09 -11.97
CA PHE A 76 -1.45 2.66 -11.85
C PHE A 76 -1.63 1.63 -10.75
N ASP A 77 -2.77 1.68 -10.10
CA ASP A 77 -3.07 0.78 -9.00
C ASP A 77 -4.55 0.31 -8.98
N ARG A 78 -4.78 -0.77 -8.25
CA ARG A 78 -6.11 -1.33 -8.00
C ARG A 78 -6.57 -1.05 -6.59
N ARG A 79 -6.41 0.21 -6.13
CA ARG A 79 -6.96 0.62 -4.84
C ARG A 79 -8.46 0.33 -4.77
N TYR A 80 -8.92 -0.08 -3.61
CA TYR A 80 -10.32 -0.39 -3.37
C TYR A 80 -10.74 0.05 -1.96
N GLY A 81 -12.06 0.20 -1.79
CA GLY A 81 -12.64 0.72 -0.54
C GLY A 81 -12.46 2.23 -0.38
N THR A 82 -13.25 2.79 0.52
CA THR A 82 -13.16 4.22 0.86
C THR A 82 -12.00 4.43 1.83
N PRO A 83 -11.08 5.38 1.57
CA PRO A 83 -10.02 5.70 2.50
C PRO A 83 -10.57 6.09 3.88
N ALA A 84 -9.91 5.63 4.94
CA ALA A 84 -10.28 5.91 6.32
C ALA A 84 -10.21 7.41 6.67
N CYS A 85 -9.35 8.16 5.98
CA CYS A 85 -9.21 9.59 6.16
C CYS A 85 -10.11 10.34 5.17
N ARG A 86 -11.04 11.14 5.68
CA ARG A 86 -11.92 11.97 4.85
C ARG A 86 -11.12 12.98 4.02
N GLY A 87 -11.67 13.37 2.87
CA GLY A 87 -11.07 14.38 1.99
C GLY A 87 -9.83 13.92 1.23
N THR A 88 -9.58 12.61 1.17
CA THR A 88 -8.47 12.03 0.40
C THR A 88 -8.95 10.89 -0.49
N THR A 89 -8.40 10.82 -1.69
CA THR A 89 -8.59 9.68 -2.61
C THR A 89 -7.48 8.63 -2.45
N ALA A 90 -6.42 8.98 -1.72
CA ALA A 90 -5.30 8.10 -1.43
C ALA A 90 -5.35 7.57 0.01
N GLY A 91 -4.92 6.36 0.22
CA GLY A 91 -4.82 5.74 1.55
C GLY A 91 -5.51 4.39 1.62
N TYR A 92 -5.60 3.90 2.83
CA TYR A 92 -6.15 2.57 3.13
C TYR A 92 -7.53 2.71 3.76
N PRO A 93 -8.43 1.74 3.57
CA PRO A 93 -9.76 1.76 4.17
C PRO A 93 -9.69 1.54 5.69
N THR A 94 -10.79 1.85 6.37
CA THR A 94 -10.97 1.47 7.77
C THR A 94 -11.01 -0.06 7.88
N LEU A 95 -10.20 -0.63 8.79
CA LEU A 95 -10.18 -2.05 9.07
C LEU A 95 -10.66 -2.35 10.48
N ARG A 96 -11.38 -3.45 10.61
CA ARG A 96 -11.90 -3.96 11.88
C ARG A 96 -12.05 -5.48 11.80
N ARG A 97 -12.38 -6.12 12.89
CA ARG A 97 -12.66 -7.56 12.92
C ARG A 97 -13.61 -7.96 11.79
N GLY A 98 -13.23 -9.00 11.06
CA GLY A 98 -13.91 -9.48 9.85
C GLY A 98 -13.41 -8.86 8.53
N SER A 99 -12.63 -7.78 8.56
CA SER A 99 -11.97 -7.26 7.34
C SER A 99 -10.99 -8.28 6.76
N ARG A 100 -10.84 -8.28 5.42
CA ARG A 100 -9.99 -9.23 4.69
C ARG A 100 -9.22 -8.53 3.56
N GLY A 101 -8.12 -9.14 3.14
CA GLY A 101 -7.35 -8.75 1.95
C GLY A 101 -6.05 -8.02 2.24
N CYS A 102 -5.47 -7.43 1.18
CA CYS A 102 -4.10 -6.90 1.23
C CYS A 102 -3.90 -5.76 2.23
N TYR A 103 -4.92 -4.94 2.49
CA TYR A 103 -4.79 -3.88 3.50
C TYR A 103 -4.72 -4.46 4.93
N VAL A 104 -5.34 -5.61 5.19
CA VAL A 104 -5.15 -6.33 6.45
C VAL A 104 -3.73 -6.87 6.54
N MET A 105 -3.17 -7.36 5.43
CA MET A 105 -1.76 -7.80 5.40
C MET A 105 -0.79 -6.67 5.72
N ILE A 106 -1.02 -5.45 5.21
CA ILE A 106 -0.22 -4.27 5.57
C ILE A 106 -0.28 -4.01 7.08
N LEU A 107 -1.48 -4.04 7.65
CA LEU A 107 -1.65 -3.83 9.09
C LEU A 107 -0.95 -4.90 9.92
N GLN A 108 -1.09 -6.16 9.53
CA GLN A 108 -0.44 -7.30 10.19
C GLN A 108 1.08 -7.20 10.08
N ASP A 109 1.62 -6.84 8.92
CA ASP A 109 3.05 -6.63 8.70
C ASP A 109 3.59 -5.48 9.58
N ALA A 110 2.86 -4.37 9.63
CA ALA A 110 3.22 -3.24 10.49
C ALA A 110 3.20 -3.60 11.99
N LEU A 111 2.14 -4.27 12.46
CA LEU A 111 2.03 -4.71 13.84
C LEU A 111 3.11 -5.74 14.22
N SER A 112 3.42 -6.67 13.32
CA SER A 112 4.48 -7.65 13.51
C SER A 112 5.86 -6.98 13.60
N THR A 113 6.15 -6.08 12.67
CA THR A 113 7.42 -5.33 12.62
C THR A 113 7.63 -4.48 13.88
N LEU A 114 6.55 -3.91 14.42
CA LEU A 114 6.57 -3.10 15.65
C LEU A 114 6.48 -3.95 16.94
N GLY A 115 6.47 -5.28 16.83
CA GLY A 115 6.50 -6.21 17.97
C GLY A 115 5.17 -6.46 18.67
N TYR A 116 4.04 -6.08 18.05
CA TYR A 116 2.70 -6.27 18.64
C TYR A 116 2.01 -7.57 18.23
N GLN A 117 2.42 -8.16 17.11
CA GLN A 117 1.86 -9.39 16.58
C GLN A 117 2.95 -10.45 16.46
N THR A 118 3.19 -11.17 17.54
CA THR A 118 4.19 -12.24 17.57
C THR A 118 3.56 -13.59 17.21
N GLY A 119 4.27 -14.40 16.42
CA GLY A 119 3.87 -15.76 16.07
C GLY A 119 2.65 -15.88 15.16
N SER A 120 2.17 -14.80 14.60
CA SER A 120 0.99 -14.81 13.71
C SER A 120 1.41 -14.70 12.25
N ARG A 121 0.73 -15.47 11.39
CA ARG A 121 0.91 -15.36 9.94
C ARG A 121 0.32 -14.04 9.44
N ILE A 122 0.96 -13.43 8.46
CA ILE A 122 0.38 -12.35 7.66
C ILE A 122 -0.55 -13.02 6.64
N ASP A 123 -1.81 -13.24 7.03
CA ASP A 123 -2.79 -14.03 6.29
C ASP A 123 -3.90 -13.19 5.64
N GLY A 124 -3.90 -11.89 5.90
CA GLY A 124 -4.93 -10.99 5.39
C GLY A 124 -6.30 -11.15 6.04
N LEU A 125 -6.39 -11.81 7.20
CA LEU A 125 -7.63 -11.99 7.96
C LEU A 125 -7.58 -11.19 9.26
N PHE A 126 -8.45 -10.19 9.42
CA PHE A 126 -8.56 -9.44 10.65
C PHE A 126 -9.37 -10.23 11.67
N GLY A 127 -8.71 -11.16 12.33
CA GLY A 127 -9.27 -11.99 13.39
C GLY A 127 -8.98 -11.43 14.78
N THR A 128 -9.28 -12.25 15.82
CA THR A 128 -9.07 -11.87 17.23
C THR A 128 -7.64 -11.47 17.53
N ARG A 129 -6.64 -12.24 17.03
CA ARG A 129 -5.22 -11.94 17.26
C ARG A 129 -4.80 -10.58 16.67
N THR A 130 -5.27 -10.26 15.46
CA THR A 130 -5.00 -8.97 14.85
C THR A 130 -5.66 -7.81 15.62
N GLU A 131 -6.87 -8.03 16.13
CA GLU A 131 -7.56 -7.04 16.96
C GLU A 131 -6.82 -6.80 18.30
N GLU A 132 -6.40 -7.85 18.98
CA GLU A 132 -5.65 -7.76 20.24
C GLU A 132 -4.31 -7.03 20.04
N ALA A 133 -3.57 -7.37 18.99
CA ALA A 133 -2.34 -6.70 18.62
C ALA A 133 -2.57 -5.21 18.34
N LEU A 134 -3.63 -4.88 17.60
CA LEU A 134 -4.00 -3.50 17.30
C LEU A 134 -4.38 -2.73 18.57
N ARG A 135 -5.18 -3.33 19.47
CA ARG A 135 -5.52 -2.71 20.77
C ARG A 135 -4.28 -2.50 21.63
N GLY A 136 -3.33 -3.44 21.61
CA GLY A 136 -2.03 -3.29 22.26
C GLY A 136 -1.24 -2.09 21.72
N TYR A 137 -1.16 -1.97 20.40
CA TYR A 137 -0.55 -0.82 19.75
C TYR A 137 -1.24 0.50 20.09
N GLN A 138 -2.57 0.54 19.99
CA GLN A 138 -3.39 1.74 20.30
C GLN A 138 -3.16 2.22 21.74
N ARG A 139 -3.15 1.29 22.72
CA ARG A 139 -2.90 1.61 24.13
C ARG A 139 -1.53 2.23 24.33
N ARG A 140 -0.51 1.62 23.76
CA ARG A 140 0.89 2.09 23.93
C ARG A 140 1.17 3.43 23.23
N THR A 141 0.39 3.76 22.22
CA THR A 141 0.59 4.97 21.43
C THR A 141 -0.45 6.06 21.73
N SER A 142 -1.18 5.94 22.85
CA SER A 142 -2.20 6.90 23.29
C SER A 142 -3.26 7.18 22.22
N LEU A 143 -3.64 6.17 21.46
CA LEU A 143 -4.80 6.21 20.57
C LEU A 143 -6.03 5.67 21.30
N ARG A 144 -7.23 5.99 20.77
CA ARG A 144 -8.46 5.33 21.23
C ARG A 144 -8.33 3.81 21.04
N VAL A 145 -8.55 3.06 22.13
CA VAL A 145 -8.40 1.58 22.17
C VAL A 145 -9.72 0.93 21.76
N ASP A 146 -10.05 1.03 20.47
CA ASP A 146 -11.31 0.53 19.91
C ASP A 146 -11.14 -0.72 19.03
N GLY A 147 -9.90 -1.15 18.75
CA GLY A 147 -9.62 -2.27 17.86
C GLY A 147 -9.94 -1.97 16.39
N VAL A 148 -10.10 -0.69 16.02
CA VAL A 148 -10.39 -0.23 14.66
C VAL A 148 -9.19 0.51 14.09
N CYS A 149 -8.68 0.05 12.96
CA CYS A 149 -7.65 0.77 12.22
C CYS A 149 -8.29 1.85 11.33
N GLY A 150 -8.65 2.97 11.94
CA GLY A 150 -9.18 4.16 11.27
C GLY A 150 -8.08 5.14 10.88
N CYS A 151 -8.47 6.35 10.46
CA CYS A 151 -7.54 7.38 9.96
C CYS A 151 -6.36 7.66 10.91
N ASN A 152 -6.62 7.92 12.19
CA ASN A 152 -5.57 8.25 13.15
C ASN A 152 -4.63 7.07 13.41
N THR A 153 -5.17 5.86 13.47
CA THR A 153 -4.38 4.63 13.64
C THR A 153 -3.49 4.40 12.42
N TRP A 154 -4.05 4.52 11.21
CA TRP A 154 -3.26 4.40 9.99
C TRP A 154 -2.13 5.43 9.94
N LYS A 155 -2.41 6.71 10.18
CA LYS A 155 -1.37 7.75 10.21
C LYS A 155 -0.25 7.41 11.17
N LYS A 156 -0.57 6.99 12.38
CA LYS A 156 0.43 6.73 13.42
C LYS A 156 1.24 5.47 13.15
N ILE A 157 0.59 4.38 12.74
CA ILE A 157 1.28 3.11 12.52
C ILE A 157 2.16 3.14 11.27
N THR A 158 1.71 3.77 10.17
CA THR A 158 2.52 3.88 8.96
C THR A 158 3.74 4.78 9.17
N THR A 159 3.60 5.88 9.91
CA THR A 159 4.75 6.72 10.28
C THR A 159 5.74 5.96 11.17
N ALA A 160 5.26 5.12 12.09
CA ALA A 160 6.12 4.38 13.01
C ALA A 160 6.88 3.23 12.33
N VAL A 161 6.29 2.58 11.31
CA VAL A 161 6.86 1.36 10.71
C VAL A 161 7.73 1.65 9.48
N ILE A 162 7.45 2.72 8.73
CA ILE A 162 8.21 3.04 7.52
C ILE A 162 9.64 3.43 7.88
N GLY A 163 10.59 2.70 7.33
CA GLY A 163 12.01 2.95 7.55
C GLY A 163 12.62 2.23 8.75
N VAL A 164 11.83 1.46 9.53
CA VAL A 164 12.39 0.62 10.63
C VAL A 164 13.45 -0.36 10.11
N GLY A 165 13.28 -0.89 8.87
CA GLY A 165 14.28 -1.75 8.24
C GLY A 165 15.60 -1.06 7.89
N ARG A 166 15.59 0.26 7.70
CA ARG A 166 16.82 1.03 7.42
C ARG A 166 17.74 1.15 8.63
N THR A 167 17.18 1.08 9.83
CA THR A 167 17.95 1.13 11.09
C THR A 167 18.61 -0.22 11.42
N LYS A 168 18.05 -1.33 10.93
CA LYS A 168 18.60 -2.67 11.15
C LYS A 168 19.79 -3.01 10.24
N THR A 169 19.92 -2.34 9.11
CA THR A 169 21.03 -2.57 8.16
C THR A 169 22.32 -1.85 8.52
N THR A 170 22.32 -1.06 9.60
CA THR A 170 23.49 -0.27 10.05
C THR A 170 24.16 -0.88 11.28
N ILE A 171 23.78 -2.08 11.71
CA ILE A 171 24.28 -2.74 12.94
C ILE A 171 24.91 -4.14 12.67
N ASP A 172 25.08 -4.51 11.40
CA ASP A 172 25.81 -5.74 11.01
C ASP A 172 27.18 -5.40 10.40
#